data_547b4fc5b4514bf68657250c55195458
#
_entry.id   547b4fc5b4514bf68657250c55195458
#
_cell.length_a   1.000
_cell.length_b   1.000
_cell.length_c   1.000
_cell.angle_alpha   90.00
_cell.angle_beta   90.00
_cell.angle_gamma   90.00
#
_symmetry.space_group_name_H-M   'P 1'
#
loop_
_entity.id
_entity.type
_entity.pdbx_description
1 polymer ?
#
loop_
_entity_poly.entity_id
_entity_poly.type
_entity_poly.pdbx_seq_one_letter_code
_entity_poly.pdbx_strand_id
1 'polypeptide(L)'
;MRTNMRYDGIPFRPVTVSKVSDRPRLVILTDVSLSVRATARFTLHLVHGLQSLASSVRSFAFVSDLVEITDLFAEHPLDEALGLVVAGLPAGGVLDVDADSDHGAAFGTFLEQYGSAVNRRTTVIILGDGRNNGRDPNLAAMEEISRRARETVWLTPEPRYSWGLGSCDLPAYAAYCDRVQVVRDLAGLERANDARTEVAQ
;
A
#
# COMPACT_ATOMS: atom_id res chain seq x y z
N MET A 1 0.85 -35.44 -30.54
CA MET A 1 0.47 -36.82 -30.27
C MET A 1 1.48 -37.87 -30.67
N ARG A 2 2.35 -37.69 -31.69
CA ARG A 2 3.33 -38.67 -32.13
C ARG A 2 4.58 -38.89 -31.24
N THR A 3 4.85 -37.99 -30.27
CA THR A 3 6.07 -38.06 -29.44
C THR A 3 5.89 -38.87 -28.15
N ASN A 4 4.66 -39.16 -27.74
CA ASN A 4 4.35 -39.91 -26.50
C ASN A 4 4.19 -41.43 -26.71
N MET A 5 4.22 -41.88 -27.95
CA MET A 5 4.09 -43.32 -28.24
C MET A 5 5.33 -44.16 -27.99
N ARG A 6 6.48 -43.55 -27.63
CA ARG A 6 7.73 -44.27 -27.33
C ARG A 6 7.83 -44.82 -25.91
N TYR A 7 6.84 -44.58 -25.06
CA TYR A 7 6.85 -44.94 -23.64
C TYR A 7 5.52 -45.56 -23.23
N ASP A 8 5.01 -46.52 -23.97
CA ASP A 8 3.81 -47.31 -23.66
C ASP A 8 2.59 -46.46 -23.25
N GLY A 9 2.42 -45.28 -23.84
CA GLY A 9 1.26 -44.41 -23.60
C GLY A 9 1.27 -43.61 -22.31
N ILE A 10 2.31 -43.69 -21.48
CA ILE A 10 2.45 -42.87 -20.27
C ILE A 10 3.06 -41.52 -20.64
N PRO A 11 2.41 -40.38 -20.36
CA PRO A 11 2.96 -39.07 -20.64
C PRO A 11 4.14 -38.77 -19.68
N PHE A 12 5.36 -39.02 -20.12
CA PHE A 12 6.56 -38.78 -19.33
C PHE A 12 7.09 -37.34 -19.40
N ARG A 13 6.38 -36.44 -20.02
CA ARG A 13 6.67 -34.99 -19.93
C ARG A 13 5.60 -34.32 -19.10
N PRO A 14 5.92 -33.96 -17.84
CA PRO A 14 5.08 -33.03 -17.13
C PRO A 14 5.02 -31.74 -17.96
N VAL A 15 3.81 -31.30 -18.36
CA VAL A 15 3.60 -29.96 -18.88
C VAL A 15 3.83 -29.04 -17.69
N THR A 16 5.06 -28.60 -17.55
CA THR A 16 5.38 -27.55 -16.58
C THR A 16 4.75 -26.28 -17.16
N VAL A 17 3.52 -25.99 -16.75
CA VAL A 17 2.96 -24.67 -16.91
C VAL A 17 3.79 -23.80 -15.95
N SER A 18 4.83 -23.18 -16.48
CA SER A 18 5.47 -22.07 -15.81
C SER A 18 4.39 -21.02 -15.61
N LYS A 19 3.79 -20.98 -14.41
CA LYS A 19 2.99 -19.87 -13.99
C LYS A 19 3.98 -18.71 -13.95
N VAL A 20 4.02 -17.91 -15.00
CA VAL A 20 4.71 -16.62 -14.97
C VAL A 20 4.08 -15.90 -13.80
N SER A 21 4.79 -15.86 -12.69
CA SER A 21 4.40 -15.06 -11.55
C SER A 21 4.49 -13.62 -12.03
N ASP A 22 3.35 -13.10 -12.46
CA ASP A 22 3.22 -11.70 -12.85
C ASP A 22 3.42 -10.91 -11.55
N ARG A 23 4.68 -10.48 -11.31
CA ARG A 23 5.01 -9.74 -10.10
C ARG A 23 4.10 -8.52 -10.04
N PRO A 24 3.43 -8.28 -8.92
CA PRO A 24 2.48 -7.18 -8.82
C PRO A 24 3.19 -5.83 -9.00
N ARG A 25 2.46 -4.85 -9.51
CA ARG A 25 2.83 -3.44 -9.43
C ARG A 25 2.21 -2.88 -8.17
N LEU A 26 2.98 -2.17 -7.38
CA LEU A 26 2.52 -1.60 -6.12
C LEU A 26 2.55 -0.07 -6.18
N VAL A 27 1.51 0.53 -5.66
CA VAL A 27 1.46 1.94 -5.26
C VAL A 27 1.19 1.96 -3.77
N ILE A 28 2.00 2.67 -3.01
CA ILE A 28 1.89 2.73 -1.56
C ILE A 28 1.73 4.19 -1.15
N LEU A 29 0.64 4.49 -0.44
CA LEU A 29 0.31 5.80 0.10
C LEU A 29 0.43 5.71 1.63
N THR A 30 1.38 6.43 2.22
CA THR A 30 1.73 6.32 3.64
C THR A 30 1.47 7.62 4.37
N ASP A 31 0.58 7.61 5.34
CA ASP A 31 0.45 8.67 6.33
C ASP A 31 1.67 8.64 7.26
N VAL A 32 2.36 9.78 7.40
CA VAL A 32 3.54 9.95 8.24
C VAL A 32 3.34 11.01 9.33
N SER A 33 2.09 11.37 9.59
CA SER A 33 1.71 12.29 10.65
C SER A 33 2.11 11.83 12.05
N LEU A 34 2.04 12.72 13.02
CA LEU A 34 2.36 12.42 14.43
C LEU A 34 1.54 11.27 15.01
N SER A 35 0.25 11.17 14.64
CA SER A 35 -0.66 10.13 15.15
C SER A 35 -0.21 8.71 14.79
N VAL A 36 0.45 8.54 13.65
CA VAL A 36 0.97 7.25 13.17
C VAL A 36 2.48 7.10 13.30
N ARG A 37 3.20 8.10 13.84
CA ARG A 37 4.67 8.10 13.93
C ARG A 37 5.24 6.85 14.62
N ALA A 38 4.58 6.34 15.66
CA ALA A 38 5.02 5.11 16.34
C ALA A 38 5.01 3.88 15.42
N THR A 39 4.10 3.85 14.44
CA THR A 39 3.97 2.79 13.44
C THR A 39 4.58 3.16 12.10
N ALA A 40 4.89 4.44 11.87
CA ALA A 40 5.47 4.90 10.61
C ALA A 40 6.81 4.22 10.30
N ARG A 41 7.69 4.01 11.30
CA ARG A 41 8.92 3.23 11.10
C ARG A 41 8.62 1.82 10.60
N PHE A 42 7.69 1.13 11.25
CA PHE A 42 7.25 -0.20 10.82
C PHE A 42 6.69 -0.18 9.39
N THR A 43 5.83 0.79 9.11
CA THR A 43 5.20 0.99 7.80
C THR A 43 6.25 1.20 6.70
N LEU A 44 7.26 2.03 6.95
CA LEU A 44 8.32 2.32 6.01
C LEU A 44 9.29 1.13 5.84
N HIS A 45 9.53 0.34 6.90
CA HIS A 45 10.21 -0.96 6.78
C HIS A 45 9.45 -1.92 5.87
N LEU A 46 8.12 -1.93 5.96
CA LEU A 46 7.26 -2.71 5.08
C LEU A 46 7.38 -2.25 3.63
N VAL A 47 7.32 -0.94 3.40
CA VAL A 47 7.52 -0.35 2.05
C VAL A 47 8.84 -0.80 1.45
N HIS A 48 9.93 -0.68 2.20
CA HIS A 48 11.25 -1.13 1.76
C HIS A 48 11.29 -2.65 1.45
N GLY A 49 10.68 -3.48 2.31
CA GLY A 49 10.59 -4.92 2.08
C GLY A 49 9.80 -5.28 0.81
N LEU A 50 8.70 -4.57 0.55
CA LEU A 50 7.86 -4.79 -0.63
C LEU A 50 8.55 -4.41 -1.94
N GLN A 51 9.49 -3.46 -1.92
CA GLN A 51 10.25 -3.07 -3.11
C GLN A 51 11.01 -4.26 -3.74
N SER A 52 11.47 -5.20 -2.92
CA SER A 52 12.18 -6.39 -3.39
C SER A 52 11.26 -7.46 -4.02
N LEU A 53 9.97 -7.44 -3.69
CA LEU A 53 9.00 -8.49 -4.06
C LEU A 53 8.14 -8.13 -5.28
N ALA A 54 8.05 -6.85 -5.61
CA ALA A 54 7.23 -6.36 -6.72
C ALA A 54 8.06 -6.10 -7.99
N SER A 55 7.40 -6.04 -9.15
CA SER A 55 8.04 -5.67 -10.41
C SER A 55 8.27 -4.17 -10.53
N SER A 56 7.47 -3.40 -9.84
CA SER A 56 7.52 -1.94 -9.77
C SER A 56 6.80 -1.50 -8.51
N VAL A 57 7.44 -0.65 -7.72
CA VAL A 57 6.85 -0.02 -6.54
C VAL A 57 6.98 1.48 -6.69
N ARG A 58 5.90 2.21 -6.45
CA ARG A 58 5.93 3.66 -6.24
C ARG A 58 5.39 3.95 -4.86
N SER A 59 6.14 4.70 -4.09
CA SER A 59 5.85 4.98 -2.69
C SER A 59 5.71 6.49 -2.48
N PHE A 60 4.68 6.85 -1.75
CA PHE A 60 4.33 8.23 -1.44
C PHE A 60 4.14 8.39 0.05
N ALA A 61 4.65 9.47 0.61
CA ALA A 61 4.38 9.90 1.97
C ALA A 61 3.46 11.12 1.95
N PHE A 62 2.55 11.21 2.90
CA PHE A 62 1.67 12.36 3.03
C PHE A 62 1.37 12.69 4.50
N VAL A 63 0.98 13.93 4.73
CA VAL A 63 0.27 14.43 5.89
C VAL A 63 -0.89 15.28 5.38
N SER A 64 -0.69 16.56 5.07
CA SER A 64 -1.59 17.41 4.28
C SER A 64 -1.16 17.45 2.80
N ASP A 65 0.13 17.41 2.56
CA ASP A 65 0.76 17.38 1.24
C ASP A 65 1.23 15.96 0.91
N LEU A 66 1.39 15.68 -0.39
CA LEU A 66 1.85 14.39 -0.90
C LEU A 66 3.22 14.54 -1.56
N VAL A 67 4.16 13.67 -1.19
CA VAL A 67 5.50 13.61 -1.78
C VAL A 67 5.84 12.20 -2.20
N GLU A 68 6.39 12.01 -3.39
CA GLU A 68 6.93 10.72 -3.80
C GLU A 68 8.26 10.45 -3.10
N ILE A 69 8.37 9.25 -2.52
CA ILE A 69 9.54 8.79 -1.76
C ILE A 69 10.16 7.52 -2.36
N THR A 70 9.81 7.19 -3.60
CA THR A 70 10.24 5.95 -4.28
C THR A 70 11.77 5.85 -4.32
N ASP A 71 12.43 6.91 -4.77
CA ASP A 71 13.89 6.91 -4.99
C ASP A 71 14.66 7.08 -3.66
N LEU A 72 14.02 7.63 -2.63
CA LEU A 72 14.65 7.85 -1.33
C LEU A 72 15.23 6.55 -0.73
N PHE A 73 14.51 5.45 -0.89
CA PHE A 73 14.94 4.13 -0.42
C PHE A 73 15.99 3.46 -1.34
N ALA A 74 16.16 3.95 -2.56
CA ALA A 74 17.21 3.49 -3.45
C ALA A 74 18.52 4.26 -3.24
N GLU A 75 18.42 5.53 -2.82
CA GLU A 75 19.55 6.45 -2.68
C GLU A 75 20.17 6.46 -1.28
N HIS A 76 19.39 6.08 -0.25
CA HIS A 76 19.82 6.13 1.15
C HIS A 76 19.68 4.77 1.84
N PRO A 77 20.55 4.46 2.82
CA PRO A 77 20.33 3.37 3.75
C PRO A 77 18.98 3.55 4.47
N LEU A 78 18.32 2.45 4.79
CA LEU A 78 16.96 2.45 5.34
C LEU A 78 16.79 3.38 6.54
N ASP A 79 17.70 3.32 7.52
CA ASP A 79 17.60 4.15 8.73
C ASP A 79 17.73 5.66 8.42
N GLU A 80 18.53 6.03 7.43
CA GLU A 80 18.69 7.41 6.98
C GLU A 80 17.42 7.88 6.24
N ALA A 81 16.92 7.07 5.29
CA ALA A 81 15.67 7.34 4.58
C ALA A 81 14.50 7.53 5.54
N LEU A 82 14.39 6.66 6.55
CA LEU A 82 13.39 6.78 7.61
C LEU A 82 13.53 8.09 8.39
N GLY A 83 14.77 8.47 8.73
CA GLY A 83 15.07 9.73 9.41
C GLY A 83 14.62 10.93 8.60
N LEU A 84 14.89 10.95 7.31
CA LEU A 84 14.49 12.03 6.39
C LEU A 84 12.98 12.17 6.29
N VAL A 85 12.25 11.06 6.12
CA VAL A 85 10.78 11.10 6.05
C VAL A 85 10.17 11.61 7.36
N VAL A 86 10.64 11.10 8.50
CA VAL A 86 10.14 11.50 9.83
C VAL A 86 10.49 12.95 10.17
N ALA A 87 11.60 13.45 9.62
CA ALA A 87 11.98 14.87 9.75
C ALA A 87 11.24 15.80 8.79
N GLY A 88 10.36 15.25 7.90
CA GLY A 88 9.64 16.03 6.91
C GLY A 88 10.49 16.47 5.71
N LEU A 89 11.64 15.85 5.49
CA LEU A 89 12.59 16.21 4.44
C LEU A 89 12.83 15.08 3.42
N PRO A 90 11.76 14.47 2.83
CA PRO A 90 11.97 13.49 1.79
C PRO A 90 12.56 14.16 0.54
N ALA A 91 13.27 13.38 -0.27
CA ALA A 91 13.86 13.85 -1.51
C ALA A 91 12.79 14.51 -2.42
N GLY A 92 13.01 15.78 -2.75
CA GLY A 92 12.15 16.53 -3.67
C GLY A 92 10.97 17.27 -3.05
N GLY A 93 10.80 17.26 -1.74
CA GLY A 93 9.74 18.02 -1.06
C GLY A 93 9.95 18.18 0.43
N VAL A 94 9.14 19.03 1.03
CA VAL A 94 9.05 19.21 2.48
C VAL A 94 7.65 18.83 2.91
N LEU A 95 7.52 17.89 3.84
CA LEU A 95 6.28 17.53 4.49
C LEU A 95 6.19 18.24 5.85
N ASP A 96 5.09 18.90 6.11
CA ASP A 96 4.78 19.39 7.45
C ASP A 96 4.25 18.22 8.28
N VAL A 97 5.17 17.51 8.94
CA VAL A 97 4.85 16.32 9.75
C VAL A 97 4.11 16.64 11.05
N ASP A 98 4.06 17.90 11.43
CA ASP A 98 3.35 18.40 12.60
C ASP A 98 1.93 18.91 12.24
N ALA A 99 1.61 18.99 10.94
CA ALA A 99 0.27 19.33 10.48
C ALA A 99 -0.73 18.19 10.77
N ASP A 100 -2.01 18.54 10.75
CA ASP A 100 -3.09 17.57 10.78
C ASP A 100 -3.19 16.82 9.45
N SER A 101 -3.37 15.50 9.52
CA SER A 101 -3.57 14.66 8.34
C SER A 101 -4.80 15.08 7.54
N ASP A 102 -4.63 15.08 6.21
CA ASP A 102 -5.67 15.33 5.23
C ASP A 102 -5.62 14.26 4.12
N HIS A 103 -6.22 13.12 4.40
CA HIS A 103 -6.28 12.01 3.46
C HIS A 103 -7.00 12.41 2.16
N GLY A 104 -8.06 13.22 2.28
CA GLY A 104 -8.84 13.66 1.13
C GLY A 104 -8.02 14.50 0.16
N ALA A 105 -7.24 15.47 0.68
CA ALA A 105 -6.33 16.28 -0.13
C ALA A 105 -5.23 15.41 -0.75
N ALA A 106 -4.63 14.50 0.03
CA ALA A 106 -3.59 13.60 -0.46
C ALA A 106 -4.08 12.69 -1.59
N PHE A 107 -5.28 12.13 -1.50
CA PHE A 107 -5.87 11.30 -2.56
C PHE A 107 -6.20 12.11 -3.80
N GLY A 108 -6.71 13.34 -3.64
CA GLY A 108 -6.95 14.28 -4.75
C GLY A 108 -5.66 14.58 -5.50
N THR A 109 -4.63 15.03 -4.77
CA THR A 109 -3.30 15.32 -5.32
C THR A 109 -2.68 14.11 -6.01
N PHE A 110 -2.81 12.93 -5.38
CA PHE A 110 -2.32 11.69 -5.98
C PHE A 110 -2.98 11.40 -7.33
N LEU A 111 -4.30 11.53 -7.44
CA LEU A 111 -5.00 11.30 -8.70
C LEU A 111 -4.61 12.30 -9.77
N GLU A 112 -4.48 13.57 -9.44
CA GLU A 112 -4.13 14.63 -10.37
C GLU A 112 -2.72 14.44 -10.93
N GLN A 113 -1.75 14.17 -10.06
CA GLN A 113 -0.33 14.15 -10.45
C GLN A 113 0.15 12.75 -10.84
N TYR A 114 -0.37 11.71 -10.22
CA TYR A 114 0.15 10.33 -10.31
C TYR A 114 -0.91 9.29 -10.66
N GLY A 115 -2.13 9.68 -10.99
CA GLY A 115 -3.23 8.75 -11.27
C GLY A 115 -2.96 7.74 -12.40
N SER A 116 -2.03 8.06 -13.32
CA SER A 116 -1.55 7.14 -14.36
C SER A 116 -0.74 5.95 -13.82
N ALA A 117 -0.23 6.03 -12.59
CA ALA A 117 0.48 4.92 -11.94
C ALA A 117 -0.46 3.77 -11.56
N VAL A 118 -1.76 4.04 -11.43
CA VAL A 118 -2.77 3.05 -11.05
C VAL A 118 -3.50 2.52 -12.27
N ASN A 119 -3.50 1.20 -12.42
CA ASN A 119 -4.23 0.48 -13.45
C ASN A 119 -4.64 -0.92 -12.95
N ARG A 120 -5.35 -1.70 -13.77
CA ARG A 120 -5.84 -3.06 -13.45
C ARG A 120 -4.76 -4.11 -13.09
N ARG A 121 -3.49 -3.74 -13.10
CA ARG A 121 -2.35 -4.56 -12.65
C ARG A 121 -1.73 -4.04 -11.37
N THR A 122 -2.21 -2.90 -10.85
CA THR A 122 -1.65 -2.21 -9.69
C THR A 122 -2.45 -2.56 -8.45
N THR A 123 -1.80 -3.05 -7.42
CA THR A 123 -2.35 -3.07 -6.06
C THR A 123 -1.99 -1.77 -5.36
N VAL A 124 -2.98 -1.08 -4.85
CA VAL A 124 -2.81 0.14 -4.04
C VAL A 124 -2.85 -0.26 -2.57
N ILE A 125 -1.84 0.13 -1.82
CA ILE A 125 -1.76 -0.09 -0.37
C ILE A 125 -1.78 1.27 0.30
N ILE A 126 -2.75 1.49 1.18
CA ILE A 126 -2.88 2.71 1.98
C ILE A 126 -2.51 2.36 3.41
N LEU A 127 -1.66 3.17 4.01
CA LEU A 127 -1.12 2.99 5.36
C LEU A 127 -1.45 4.26 6.16
N GLY A 128 -2.36 4.14 7.13
CA GLY A 128 -2.79 5.29 7.91
C GLY A 128 -3.92 4.95 8.88
N ASP A 129 -4.18 5.86 9.82
CA ASP A 129 -5.24 5.71 10.82
C ASP A 129 -6.63 6.12 10.31
N GLY A 130 -6.71 6.77 9.14
CA GLY A 130 -7.95 7.24 8.53
C GLY A 130 -8.52 8.49 9.18
N ARG A 131 -7.73 9.24 9.96
CA ARG A 131 -8.15 10.50 10.59
C ARG A 131 -8.01 11.66 9.63
N ASN A 132 -9.12 12.25 9.26
CA ASN A 132 -9.17 13.37 8.32
C ASN A 132 -9.37 14.74 9.02
N ASN A 133 -9.43 14.73 10.33
CA ASN A 133 -9.47 15.93 11.19
C ASN A 133 -10.60 16.91 10.84
N GLY A 134 -11.77 16.36 10.43
CA GLY A 134 -12.96 17.14 10.06
C GLY A 134 -12.89 17.82 8.69
N ARG A 135 -11.87 17.49 7.89
CA ARG A 135 -11.75 17.93 6.49
C ARG A 135 -12.58 17.04 5.56
N ASP A 136 -12.75 17.46 4.31
CA ASP A 136 -13.46 16.66 3.31
C ASP A 136 -12.69 15.36 3.03
N PRO A 137 -13.30 14.19 3.26
CA PRO A 137 -12.64 12.90 2.99
C PRO A 137 -12.41 12.62 1.50
N ASN A 138 -12.95 13.45 0.59
CA ASN A 138 -12.82 13.30 -0.86
C ASN A 138 -13.05 11.86 -1.33
N LEU A 139 -14.20 11.29 -0.94
CA LEU A 139 -14.54 9.91 -1.25
C LEU A 139 -14.55 9.62 -2.75
N ALA A 140 -14.81 10.65 -3.58
CA ALA A 140 -14.74 10.52 -5.03
C ALA A 140 -13.33 10.19 -5.53
N ALA A 141 -12.30 10.78 -4.91
CA ALA A 141 -10.91 10.43 -5.23
C ALA A 141 -10.58 8.99 -4.81
N MET A 142 -11.03 8.56 -3.63
CA MET A 142 -10.83 7.21 -3.15
C MET A 142 -11.54 6.17 -4.04
N GLU A 143 -12.79 6.45 -4.44
CA GLU A 143 -13.55 5.62 -5.39
C GLU A 143 -12.80 5.46 -6.71
N GLU A 144 -12.30 6.56 -7.28
CA GLU A 144 -11.59 6.53 -8.55
C GLU A 144 -10.27 5.77 -8.46
N ILE A 145 -9.52 5.89 -7.35
CA ILE A 145 -8.31 5.09 -7.09
C ILE A 145 -8.67 3.60 -7.10
N SER A 146 -9.66 3.21 -6.31
CA SER A 146 -10.13 1.83 -6.19
C SER A 146 -10.63 1.29 -7.55
N ARG A 147 -11.44 2.07 -8.26
CA ARG A 147 -11.97 1.68 -9.57
C ARG A 147 -10.87 1.40 -10.60
N ARG A 148 -9.75 2.14 -10.57
CA ARG A 148 -8.60 1.93 -11.47
C ARG A 148 -7.74 0.76 -11.05
N ALA A 149 -7.60 0.54 -9.76
CA ALA A 149 -6.72 -0.49 -9.21
C ALA A 149 -7.17 -1.91 -9.55
N ARG A 150 -6.25 -2.85 -9.41
CA ARG A 150 -6.54 -4.28 -9.35
C ARG A 150 -7.15 -4.65 -8.00
N GLU A 151 -6.58 -4.07 -6.94
CA GLU A 151 -6.94 -4.31 -5.55
C GLU A 151 -6.51 -3.09 -4.72
N THR A 152 -7.35 -2.69 -3.78
CA THR A 152 -7.07 -1.62 -2.82
C THR A 152 -7.11 -2.19 -1.40
N VAL A 153 -6.00 -2.06 -0.69
CA VAL A 153 -5.81 -2.60 0.66
C VAL A 153 -5.50 -1.45 1.61
N TRP A 154 -6.25 -1.35 2.69
CA TRP A 154 -5.94 -0.39 3.75
C TRP A 154 -5.35 -1.11 4.96
N LEU A 155 -4.17 -0.70 5.39
CA LEU A 155 -3.52 -1.17 6.60
C LEU A 155 -3.56 -0.04 7.65
N THR A 156 -4.19 -0.30 8.79
CA THR A 156 -4.35 0.69 9.84
C THR A 156 -3.77 0.19 11.17
N PRO A 157 -3.10 1.05 11.96
CA PRO A 157 -2.71 0.73 13.33
C PRO A 157 -3.91 0.75 14.30
N GLU A 158 -5.01 1.40 13.89
CA GLU A 158 -6.19 1.62 14.73
C GLU A 158 -7.00 0.35 14.93
N PRO A 159 -7.36 0.01 16.17
CA PRO A 159 -8.24 -1.12 16.42
C PRO A 159 -9.65 -0.86 15.91
N ARG A 160 -10.37 -1.92 15.55
CA ARG A 160 -11.71 -1.81 14.96
C ARG A 160 -12.70 -1.00 15.81
N TYR A 161 -12.58 -1.04 17.15
CA TYR A 161 -13.48 -0.31 18.05
C TYR A 161 -13.29 1.22 18.00
N SER A 162 -12.15 1.71 17.47
CA SER A 162 -11.90 3.15 17.33
C SER A 162 -12.31 3.71 15.97
N TRP A 163 -12.67 2.85 15.00
CA TRP A 163 -13.07 3.28 13.68
C TRP A 163 -14.38 4.09 13.74
N GLY A 164 -14.36 5.26 13.12
CA GLY A 164 -15.50 6.19 13.14
C GLY A 164 -15.64 6.99 14.44
N LEU A 165 -14.67 6.90 15.37
CA LEU A 165 -14.64 7.76 16.54
C LEU A 165 -13.83 9.04 16.27
N GLY A 166 -14.36 10.15 16.73
CA GLY A 166 -13.73 11.47 16.54
C GLY A 166 -13.66 11.84 15.06
N SER A 167 -12.46 12.13 14.58
CA SER A 167 -12.19 12.55 13.19
C SER A 167 -11.78 11.40 12.26
N CYS A 168 -12.06 10.14 12.63
CA CYS A 168 -11.69 8.98 11.84
C CYS A 168 -12.78 8.65 10.80
N ASP A 169 -12.46 8.83 9.52
CA ASP A 169 -13.31 8.55 8.37
C ASP A 169 -13.05 7.16 7.76
N LEU A 170 -12.28 6.32 8.44
CA LEU A 170 -11.92 4.99 7.95
C LEU A 170 -13.14 4.12 7.55
N PRO A 171 -14.31 4.15 8.26
CA PRO A 171 -15.49 3.42 7.80
C PRO A 171 -15.99 3.86 6.42
N ALA A 172 -15.90 5.15 6.10
CA ALA A 172 -16.29 5.66 4.78
C ALA A 172 -15.29 5.21 3.70
N TYR A 173 -14.00 5.28 3.96
CA TYR A 173 -12.96 4.79 3.05
C TYR A 173 -13.01 3.28 2.85
N ALA A 174 -13.37 2.53 3.90
CA ALA A 174 -13.44 1.06 3.86
C ALA A 174 -14.45 0.54 2.83
N ALA A 175 -15.47 1.33 2.48
CA ALA A 175 -16.46 0.98 1.46
C ALA A 175 -15.84 0.86 0.05
N TYR A 176 -14.68 1.48 -0.17
CA TYR A 176 -13.95 1.46 -1.44
C TYR A 176 -12.70 0.58 -1.40
N CYS A 177 -12.44 -0.10 -0.29
CA CYS A 177 -11.32 -1.02 -0.14
C CYS A 177 -11.77 -2.46 -0.33
N ASP A 178 -10.97 -3.26 -1.04
CA ASP A 178 -11.17 -4.72 -1.09
C ASP A 178 -10.89 -5.35 0.27
N ARG A 179 -9.94 -4.75 1.04
CA ARG A 179 -9.60 -5.20 2.39
C ARG A 179 -9.16 -4.04 3.28
N VAL A 180 -9.56 -4.12 4.56
CA VAL A 180 -9.04 -3.27 5.63
C VAL A 180 -8.52 -4.17 6.75
N GLN A 181 -7.26 -4.02 7.12
CA GLN A 181 -6.58 -4.86 8.10
C GLN A 181 -5.91 -4.02 9.18
N VAL A 182 -6.01 -4.50 10.43
CA VAL A 182 -5.30 -3.89 11.55
C VAL A 182 -3.90 -4.47 11.61
N VAL A 183 -2.88 -3.61 11.45
CA VAL A 183 -1.47 -3.99 11.46
C VAL A 183 -0.69 -3.04 12.36
N ARG A 184 -0.16 -3.55 13.46
CA ARG A 184 0.60 -2.77 14.44
C ARG A 184 2.06 -3.17 14.53
N ASP A 185 2.38 -4.37 14.03
CA ASP A 185 3.69 -4.98 14.08
C ASP A 185 3.88 -5.98 12.93
N LEU A 186 5.10 -6.53 12.80
CA LEU A 186 5.43 -7.54 11.79
C LEU A 186 4.56 -8.80 11.91
N ALA A 187 4.24 -9.24 13.14
CA ALA A 187 3.38 -10.40 13.36
C ALA A 187 1.94 -10.16 12.86
N GLY A 188 1.46 -8.92 12.95
CA GLY A 188 0.18 -8.51 12.36
C GLY A 188 0.17 -8.62 10.84
N LEU A 189 1.31 -8.30 10.21
CA LEU A 189 1.47 -8.42 8.76
C LEU A 189 1.52 -9.88 8.30
N GLU A 190 2.22 -10.75 9.01
CA GLU A 190 2.27 -12.19 8.73
C GLU A 190 0.87 -12.79 8.80
N ARG A 191 0.11 -12.50 9.86
CA ARG A 191 -1.32 -12.90 9.97
C ARG A 191 -2.18 -12.38 8.83
N ALA A 192 -1.93 -11.16 8.37
CA ALA A 192 -2.64 -10.57 7.24
C ALA A 192 -2.36 -11.32 5.92
N ASN A 193 -1.16 -11.87 5.78
CA ASN A 193 -0.76 -12.67 4.62
C ASN A 193 -1.30 -14.11 4.68
N ASP A 194 -1.32 -14.73 5.85
CA ASP A 194 -1.82 -16.10 6.06
C ASP A 194 -3.32 -16.22 5.79
N ALA A 195 -4.11 -15.22 6.20
CA ALA A 195 -5.53 -15.13 5.87
C ALA A 195 -5.80 -15.09 4.35
N ARG A 196 -4.81 -14.74 3.55
CA ARG A 196 -4.89 -14.78 2.08
C ARG A 196 -4.76 -16.19 1.52
N THR A 197 -4.03 -17.06 2.21
CA THR A 197 -3.75 -18.42 1.76
C THR A 197 -4.93 -19.36 2.06
N GLU A 198 -5.68 -19.09 3.13
CA GLU A 198 -6.85 -19.92 3.52
C GLU A 198 -8.10 -19.66 2.66
N VAL A 199 -8.26 -18.46 2.09
CA VAL A 199 -9.41 -18.13 1.20
C VAL A 199 -9.18 -18.62 -0.24
N ALA A 200 -7.97 -19.05 -0.58
CA ALA A 200 -7.60 -19.51 -1.92
C ALA A 200 -7.62 -21.05 -2.08
N GLN A 201 -8.08 -21.78 -1.06
CA GLN A 201 -8.37 -23.22 -1.08
C GLN A 201 -9.89 -23.47 -1.10
#